data_039c2525b13d3f5e74a4ce9530c1b25a
#
_entry.id   039c2525b13d3f5e74a4ce9530c1b25a
#
_cell.length_a   1.000
_cell.length_b   1.000
_cell.length_c   1.000
_cell.angle_alpha   90.00
_cell.angle_beta   90.00
_cell.angle_gamma   90.00
#
_symmetry.space_group_name_H-M   'P 1'
#
loop_
_entity.id
_entity.type
_entity.pdbx_description
1 polymer ?
#
loop_
_entity_poly.entity_id
_entity_poly.type
_entity_poly.pdbx_seq_one_letter_code
_entity_poly.pdbx_strand_id
1 'polypeptide(L)'
;THTADLQGYIPNRDQMNAQELKDAYNHSFHAGKAIGKKVVYTDAGTILLGFMLEEMFQQSMIEILSERVLLPLGMNESTFLPKNLLNCVPTELHEQRGLIRGTTHDPKAFVLREHAGNAGLFSNVYDLTKFVRMYLNRGSYHNHQFLKKETIDLLLVNQVPAADKPRSLGWDFKYDVATQRPLLFHTGYTGTFLLIDVQKQSAFIFLSNRVHPEDHRNTYIEERDQLLATYLKEKSSVSDEMTSF
;
A
#
# COMPACT_ATOMS: atom_id res chain seq x y z
N THR A 1 -4.69 -7.55 -7.43
CA THR A 1 -6.02 -7.98 -6.96
C THR A 1 -5.98 -9.05 -5.86
N HIS A 2 -4.82 -9.67 -5.58
CA HIS A 2 -4.68 -10.82 -4.65
C HIS A 2 -5.59 -12.03 -4.99
N THR A 3 -5.83 -12.28 -6.26
CA THR A 3 -6.68 -13.38 -6.74
C THR A 3 -5.91 -14.41 -7.57
N ALA A 4 -4.60 -14.42 -7.51
CA ALA A 4 -3.76 -15.38 -8.25
C ALA A 4 -3.79 -16.80 -7.65
N ASP A 5 -4.45 -17.00 -6.51
CA ASP A 5 -4.46 -18.29 -5.80
C ASP A 5 -3.04 -18.83 -5.61
N LEU A 6 -2.11 -17.97 -5.19
CA LEU A 6 -0.70 -18.34 -5.05
C LEU A 6 -0.52 -19.42 -4.00
N GLN A 7 0.10 -20.51 -4.43
CA GLN A 7 0.51 -21.64 -3.61
C GLN A 7 2.03 -21.64 -3.50
N GLY A 8 2.56 -21.89 -2.31
CA GLY A 8 3.99 -21.96 -2.08
C GLY A 8 4.37 -21.53 -0.66
N TYR A 9 5.54 -21.98 -0.24
CA TYR A 9 6.10 -21.66 1.07
C TYR A 9 7.63 -21.65 0.97
N ILE A 10 8.26 -20.71 1.66
CA ILE A 10 9.72 -20.62 1.76
C ILE A 10 10.10 -20.85 3.23
N PRO A 11 10.70 -22.00 3.57
CA PRO A 11 11.23 -22.23 4.91
C PRO A 11 12.50 -21.40 5.14
N ASN A 12 12.79 -21.10 6.41
CA ASN A 12 14.03 -20.44 6.86
C ASN A 12 14.42 -19.16 6.11
N ARG A 13 13.43 -18.43 5.57
CA ARG A 13 13.65 -17.21 4.77
C ARG A 13 14.46 -16.13 5.49
N ASP A 14 14.38 -16.09 6.82
CA ASP A 14 15.10 -15.10 7.65
C ASP A 14 16.60 -15.41 7.77
N GLN A 15 17.04 -16.60 7.32
CA GLN A 15 18.44 -17.03 7.27
C GLN A 15 19.06 -16.88 5.87
N MET A 16 18.25 -16.52 4.88
CA MET A 16 18.68 -16.37 3.48
C MET A 16 19.30 -14.99 3.25
N ASN A 17 20.21 -14.90 2.28
CA ASN A 17 20.61 -13.62 1.71
C ASN A 17 19.57 -13.14 0.65
N ALA A 18 19.73 -11.93 0.15
CA ALA A 18 18.76 -11.32 -0.77
C ALA A 18 18.60 -12.13 -2.08
N GLN A 19 19.69 -12.66 -2.64
CA GLN A 19 19.63 -13.45 -3.87
C GLN A 19 18.94 -14.80 -3.65
N GLU A 20 19.31 -15.49 -2.58
CA GLU A 20 18.70 -16.77 -2.21
C GLU A 20 17.19 -16.61 -1.99
N LEU A 21 16.76 -15.54 -1.32
CA LEU A 21 15.34 -15.28 -1.11
C LEU A 21 14.62 -14.92 -2.41
N LYS A 22 15.23 -14.14 -3.31
CA LYS A 22 14.70 -13.82 -4.65
C LYS A 22 14.51 -15.08 -5.47
N ASP A 23 15.53 -15.96 -5.51
CA ASP A 23 15.47 -17.21 -6.22
C ASP A 23 14.42 -18.16 -5.63
N ALA A 24 14.30 -18.22 -4.30
CA ALA A 24 13.28 -19.00 -3.63
C ALA A 24 11.86 -18.50 -3.98
N TYR A 25 11.61 -17.21 -4.05
CA TYR A 25 10.31 -16.66 -4.50
C TYR A 25 9.98 -17.09 -5.93
N ASN A 26 10.93 -16.98 -6.84
CA ASN A 26 10.73 -17.31 -8.25
C ASN A 26 10.46 -18.81 -8.49
N HIS A 27 10.98 -19.69 -7.63
CA HIS A 27 10.83 -21.15 -7.81
C HIS A 27 9.76 -21.79 -6.91
N SER A 28 9.45 -21.19 -5.75
CA SER A 28 8.56 -21.81 -4.77
C SER A 28 7.09 -21.45 -4.93
N PHE A 29 6.77 -20.36 -5.65
CA PHE A 29 5.39 -19.93 -5.82
C PHE A 29 4.87 -20.24 -7.23
N HIS A 30 3.63 -20.75 -7.27
CA HIS A 30 2.91 -21.01 -8.51
C HIS A 30 1.42 -20.69 -8.33
N ALA A 31 0.74 -20.42 -9.44
CA ALA A 31 -0.70 -20.19 -9.43
C ALA A 31 -1.46 -21.50 -9.17
N GLY A 32 -2.44 -21.45 -8.30
CA GLY A 32 -3.35 -22.57 -8.02
C GLY A 32 -4.47 -22.69 -9.08
N LYS A 33 -5.50 -23.48 -8.76
CA LYS A 33 -6.62 -23.76 -9.68
C LYS A 33 -7.79 -22.78 -9.55
N ALA A 34 -7.82 -21.96 -8.49
CA ALA A 34 -8.94 -21.07 -8.17
C ALA A 34 -8.65 -19.59 -8.51
N ILE A 35 -7.87 -19.34 -9.57
CA ILE A 35 -7.54 -17.98 -10.03
C ILE A 35 -8.83 -17.18 -10.27
N GLY A 36 -8.86 -15.96 -9.71
CA GLY A 36 -9.99 -15.03 -9.86
C GLY A 36 -11.23 -15.34 -9.00
N LYS A 37 -11.25 -16.44 -8.23
CA LYS A 37 -12.41 -16.87 -7.42
C LYS A 37 -12.37 -16.44 -5.98
N LYS A 38 -11.18 -16.26 -5.42
CA LYS A 38 -10.97 -15.85 -4.02
C LYS A 38 -9.96 -14.72 -3.94
N VAL A 39 -10.22 -13.76 -3.06
CA VAL A 39 -9.24 -12.75 -2.67
C VAL A 39 -8.49 -13.25 -1.44
N VAL A 40 -7.24 -13.65 -1.62
CA VAL A 40 -6.34 -14.06 -0.53
C VAL A 40 -5.16 -13.10 -0.47
N TYR A 41 -5.17 -12.22 0.52
CA TYR A 41 -4.06 -11.28 0.70
C TYR A 41 -2.76 -12.04 0.94
N THR A 42 -1.75 -11.75 0.12
CA THR A 42 -0.40 -12.30 0.26
C THR A 42 0.64 -11.30 -0.23
N ASP A 43 1.73 -11.17 0.50
CA ASP A 43 2.87 -10.36 0.10
C ASP A 43 3.59 -10.96 -1.11
N ALA A 44 3.55 -12.30 -1.27
CA ALA A 44 4.25 -12.99 -2.34
C ALA A 44 3.86 -12.45 -3.73
N GLY A 45 2.58 -12.14 -3.95
CA GLY A 45 2.12 -11.59 -5.22
C GLY A 45 2.73 -10.23 -5.53
N THR A 46 2.82 -9.34 -4.56
CA THR A 46 3.40 -8.00 -4.75
C THR A 46 4.93 -8.03 -4.80
N ILE A 47 5.58 -8.95 -4.08
CA ILE A 47 7.03 -9.19 -4.17
C ILE A 47 7.39 -9.67 -5.58
N LEU A 48 6.68 -10.67 -6.11
CA LEU A 48 6.89 -11.19 -7.48
C LEU A 48 6.62 -10.12 -8.54
N LEU A 49 5.61 -9.25 -8.36
CA LEU A 49 5.40 -8.10 -9.24
C LEU A 49 6.59 -7.12 -9.19
N GLY A 50 7.18 -6.91 -8.02
CA GLY A 50 8.40 -6.12 -7.89
C GLY A 50 9.55 -6.69 -8.70
N PHE A 51 9.82 -8.00 -8.59
CA PHE A 51 10.87 -8.65 -9.37
C PHE A 51 10.59 -8.61 -10.88
N MET A 52 9.34 -8.77 -11.29
CA MET A 52 8.95 -8.62 -12.69
C MET A 52 9.24 -7.21 -13.22
N LEU A 53 8.97 -6.17 -12.43
CA LEU A 53 9.28 -4.78 -12.80
C LEU A 53 10.80 -4.56 -12.90
N GLU A 54 11.58 -5.08 -11.95
CA GLU A 54 13.05 -5.03 -12.01
C GLU A 54 13.59 -5.65 -13.29
N GLU A 55 13.05 -6.82 -13.67
CA GLU A 55 13.43 -7.51 -14.92
C GLU A 55 13.01 -6.73 -16.17
N MET A 56 11.78 -6.18 -16.19
CA MET A 56 11.27 -5.40 -17.33
C MET A 56 12.02 -4.09 -17.56
N PHE A 57 12.42 -3.41 -16.50
CA PHE A 57 13.09 -2.11 -16.58
C PHE A 57 14.61 -2.19 -16.46
N GLN A 58 15.17 -3.35 -16.11
CA GLN A 58 16.60 -3.55 -15.83
C GLN A 58 17.13 -2.52 -14.80
N GLN A 59 16.30 -2.22 -13.81
CA GLN A 59 16.54 -1.26 -12.73
C GLN A 59 16.05 -1.87 -11.40
N SER A 60 16.60 -1.43 -10.28
CA SER A 60 16.10 -1.81 -8.96
C SER A 60 14.72 -1.17 -8.69
N MET A 61 13.93 -1.77 -7.80
CA MET A 61 12.66 -1.19 -7.35
C MET A 61 12.82 0.23 -6.79
N ILE A 62 13.93 0.51 -6.09
CA ILE A 62 14.23 1.86 -5.58
C ILE A 62 14.35 2.84 -6.74
N GLU A 63 15.13 2.51 -7.77
CA GLU A 63 15.32 3.38 -8.95
C GLU A 63 14.02 3.57 -9.70
N ILE A 64 13.29 2.47 -10.00
CA ILE A 64 12.01 2.54 -10.71
C ILE A 64 11.01 3.45 -9.99
N LEU A 65 10.81 3.27 -8.69
CA LEU A 65 9.85 4.07 -7.94
C LEU A 65 10.34 5.50 -7.69
N SER A 66 11.65 5.69 -7.48
CA SER A 66 12.22 7.03 -7.33
C SER A 66 12.08 7.86 -8.60
N GLU A 67 12.47 7.32 -9.75
CA GLU A 67 12.48 8.04 -11.03
C GLU A 67 11.09 8.24 -11.62
N ARG A 68 10.19 7.25 -11.44
CA ARG A 68 8.87 7.27 -12.09
C ARG A 68 7.74 7.77 -11.21
N VAL A 69 7.94 7.80 -9.89
CA VAL A 69 6.89 8.19 -8.94
C VAL A 69 7.36 9.31 -8.01
N LEU A 70 8.39 9.07 -7.19
CA LEU A 70 8.72 10.00 -6.11
C LEU A 70 9.24 11.35 -6.63
N LEU A 71 10.27 11.33 -7.48
CA LEU A 71 10.87 12.56 -8.02
C LEU A 71 9.89 13.36 -8.87
N PRO A 72 9.16 12.77 -9.84
CA PRO A 72 8.21 13.53 -10.65
C PRO A 72 7.04 14.11 -9.83
N LEU A 73 6.61 13.45 -8.75
CA LEU A 73 5.62 13.98 -7.81
C LEU A 73 6.21 15.02 -6.84
N GLY A 74 7.53 15.21 -6.82
CA GLY A 74 8.21 16.07 -5.87
C GLY A 74 8.15 15.54 -4.43
N MET A 75 8.07 14.21 -4.24
CA MET A 75 8.05 13.54 -2.94
C MET A 75 9.48 13.41 -2.37
N ASN A 76 10.11 14.55 -2.11
CA ASN A 76 11.55 14.65 -1.83
C ASN A 76 11.97 14.10 -0.46
N GLU A 77 11.02 13.98 0.46
CA GLU A 77 11.24 13.41 1.81
C GLU A 77 10.86 11.92 1.87
N SER A 78 10.40 11.36 0.75
CA SER A 78 10.05 9.94 0.65
C SER A 78 11.24 9.14 0.12
N THR A 79 11.56 8.03 0.79
CA THR A 79 12.74 7.23 0.44
C THR A 79 12.60 5.78 0.94
N PHE A 80 13.34 4.86 0.33
CA PHE A 80 13.50 3.50 0.82
C PHE A 80 14.69 3.34 1.77
N LEU A 81 15.64 4.27 1.73
CA LEU A 81 16.86 4.25 2.53
C LEU A 81 17.04 5.61 3.22
N PRO A 82 16.35 5.86 4.34
CA PRO A 82 16.44 7.14 5.05
C PRO A 82 17.83 7.36 5.61
N LYS A 83 18.41 8.51 5.31
CA LYS A 83 19.76 8.88 5.79
C LYS A 83 19.74 9.38 7.23
N ASN A 84 18.70 10.08 7.64
CA ASN A 84 18.54 10.58 9.00
C ASN A 84 17.54 9.71 9.77
N LEU A 85 18.06 8.78 10.56
CA LEU A 85 17.24 7.84 11.33
C LEU A 85 16.43 8.53 12.43
N LEU A 86 16.83 9.71 12.91
CA LEU A 86 16.10 10.45 13.93
C LEU A 86 14.77 10.99 13.41
N ASN A 87 14.64 11.20 12.09
CA ASN A 87 13.39 11.60 11.45
C ASN A 87 12.45 10.41 11.21
N CYS A 88 12.89 9.18 11.48
CA CYS A 88 12.06 8.00 11.32
C CYS A 88 11.40 7.64 12.65
N VAL A 89 10.12 7.38 12.61
CA VAL A 89 9.39 6.81 13.76
C VAL A 89 9.85 5.37 13.95
N PRO A 90 10.23 4.94 15.17
CA PRO A 90 10.55 3.54 15.42
C PRO A 90 9.30 2.67 15.29
N THR A 91 9.43 1.45 14.78
CA THR A 91 8.27 0.56 14.58
C THR A 91 8.14 -0.49 15.66
N GLU A 92 9.20 -1.19 16.01
CA GLU A 92 9.12 -2.31 16.96
C GLU A 92 10.42 -2.43 17.75
N LEU A 93 10.33 -2.92 18.98
CA LEU A 93 11.48 -3.42 19.71
C LEU A 93 11.60 -4.93 19.46
N HIS A 94 12.27 -5.30 18.38
CA HIS A 94 12.37 -6.68 17.92
C HIS A 94 13.49 -7.43 18.65
N GLU A 95 13.23 -8.67 19.04
CA GLU A 95 14.14 -9.49 19.84
C GLU A 95 15.55 -9.63 19.20
N GLN A 96 15.60 -9.88 17.89
CA GLN A 96 16.85 -10.12 17.16
C GLN A 96 17.42 -8.87 16.49
N ARG A 97 16.57 -7.90 16.09
CA ARG A 97 16.96 -6.69 15.35
C ARG A 97 17.12 -5.45 16.24
N GLY A 98 16.78 -5.55 17.53
CA GLY A 98 16.71 -4.40 18.43
C GLY A 98 15.61 -3.41 18.03
N LEU A 99 15.81 -2.13 18.32
CA LEU A 99 14.87 -1.08 17.93
C LEU A 99 14.89 -0.87 16.42
N ILE A 100 13.82 -1.27 15.74
CA ILE A 100 13.65 -1.06 14.29
C ILE A 100 13.30 0.41 14.05
N ARG A 101 14.26 1.17 13.52
CA ARG A 101 14.13 2.58 13.16
C ARG A 101 14.92 2.89 11.89
N GLY A 102 14.25 3.42 10.87
CA GLY A 102 14.87 3.76 9.59
C GLY A 102 15.32 2.56 8.75
N THR A 103 15.00 1.36 9.19
CA THR A 103 15.08 0.12 8.42
C THR A 103 13.69 -0.47 8.23
N THR A 104 13.50 -1.23 7.15
CA THR A 104 12.18 -1.78 6.83
C THR A 104 11.69 -2.74 7.91
N HIS A 105 10.46 -2.53 8.38
CA HIS A 105 9.84 -3.39 9.40
C HIS A 105 9.59 -4.81 8.86
N ASP A 106 9.05 -4.95 7.64
CA ASP A 106 8.77 -6.24 7.01
C ASP A 106 10.04 -7.08 6.89
N PRO A 107 10.09 -8.31 7.45
CA PRO A 107 11.29 -9.12 7.47
C PRO A 107 11.72 -9.59 6.07
N LYS A 108 10.79 -9.78 5.14
CA LYS A 108 11.13 -10.18 3.76
C LYS A 108 11.78 -9.03 3.00
N ALA A 109 11.20 -7.85 3.09
CA ALA A 109 11.77 -6.66 2.49
C ALA A 109 13.13 -6.29 3.11
N PHE A 110 13.32 -6.53 4.42
CA PHE A 110 14.60 -6.36 5.08
C PHE A 110 15.68 -7.29 4.50
N VAL A 111 15.39 -8.58 4.33
CA VAL A 111 16.32 -9.54 3.68
C VAL A 111 16.55 -9.17 2.22
N LEU A 112 15.53 -8.68 1.51
CA LEU A 112 15.63 -8.22 0.12
C LEU A 112 16.26 -6.81 -0.01
N ARG A 113 17.13 -6.41 0.91
CA ARG A 113 17.85 -5.13 0.94
C ARG A 113 16.97 -3.92 1.16
N GLU A 114 16.13 -3.99 2.22
CA GLU A 114 15.31 -2.90 2.73
C GLU A 114 14.11 -2.51 1.84
N HIS A 115 13.89 -3.18 0.71
CA HIS A 115 12.76 -2.89 -0.16
C HIS A 115 12.29 -4.13 -0.92
N ALA A 116 11.00 -4.20 -1.11
CA ALA A 116 10.37 -5.22 -1.94
C ALA A 116 9.07 -4.65 -2.52
N GLY A 117 8.41 -5.39 -3.42
CA GLY A 117 7.14 -4.95 -4.00
C GLY A 117 5.99 -4.78 -2.99
N ASN A 118 6.15 -5.24 -1.74
CA ASN A 118 5.15 -5.14 -0.68
C ASN A 118 5.46 -4.11 0.40
N ALA A 119 6.73 -3.69 0.59
CA ALA A 119 7.13 -2.85 1.71
C ALA A 119 8.45 -2.12 1.46
N GLY A 120 8.78 -1.14 2.32
CA GLY A 120 10.09 -0.47 2.34
C GLY A 120 10.05 1.05 2.21
N LEU A 121 8.93 1.65 1.80
CA LEU A 121 8.86 3.10 1.65
C LEU A 121 8.67 3.80 3.00
N PHE A 122 9.54 4.78 3.27
CA PHE A 122 9.40 5.79 4.31
C PHE A 122 8.86 7.07 3.68
N SER A 123 7.89 7.69 4.31
CA SER A 123 7.25 8.91 3.82
C SER A 123 6.69 9.76 4.97
N ASN A 124 6.10 10.89 4.63
CA ASN A 124 5.38 11.78 5.54
C ASN A 124 4.05 12.24 4.91
N VAL A 125 3.23 12.93 5.71
CA VAL A 125 1.90 13.38 5.27
C VAL A 125 1.98 14.37 4.10
N TYR A 126 3.00 15.21 4.03
CA TYR A 126 3.14 16.21 2.97
C TYR A 126 3.42 15.56 1.62
N ASP A 127 4.32 14.60 1.57
CA ASP A 127 4.63 13.86 0.34
C ASP A 127 3.47 12.95 -0.07
N LEU A 128 2.85 12.26 0.87
CA LEU A 128 1.66 11.45 0.59
C LEU A 128 0.49 12.30 0.09
N THR A 129 0.37 13.56 0.51
CA THR A 129 -0.63 14.49 -0.04
C THR A 129 -0.40 14.74 -1.53
N LYS A 130 0.84 14.83 -2.01
CA LYS A 130 1.15 14.98 -3.44
C LYS A 130 0.70 13.75 -4.22
N PHE A 131 1.01 12.54 -3.71
CA PHE A 131 0.57 11.28 -4.28
C PHE A 131 -0.97 11.19 -4.34
N VAL A 132 -1.64 11.50 -3.25
CA VAL A 132 -3.12 11.50 -3.17
C VAL A 132 -3.73 12.53 -4.14
N ARG A 133 -3.18 13.74 -4.22
CA ARG A 133 -3.65 14.78 -5.15
C ARG A 133 -3.56 14.34 -6.62
N MET A 134 -2.55 13.55 -6.99
CA MET A 134 -2.48 12.96 -8.32
C MET A 134 -3.72 12.09 -8.60
N TYR A 135 -4.16 11.26 -7.67
CA TYR A 135 -5.40 10.48 -7.79
C TYR A 135 -6.65 11.35 -7.85
N LEU A 136 -6.77 12.34 -6.97
CA LEU A 136 -7.90 13.28 -6.94
C LEU A 136 -7.99 14.04 -8.27
N ASN A 137 -6.88 14.43 -8.87
CA ASN A 137 -6.81 15.12 -10.15
C ASN A 137 -6.83 14.15 -11.35
N ARG A 138 -7.43 12.97 -11.21
CA ARG A 138 -7.59 12.01 -12.30
C ARG A 138 -6.28 11.63 -12.99
N GLY A 139 -5.23 11.44 -12.20
CA GLY A 139 -3.92 10.99 -12.67
C GLY A 139 -2.92 12.11 -13.00
N SER A 140 -3.27 13.37 -12.77
CA SER A 140 -2.41 14.53 -13.06
C SER A 140 -1.91 15.20 -11.78
N TYR A 141 -0.67 15.71 -11.81
CA TYR A 141 -0.11 16.56 -10.78
C TYR A 141 0.88 17.57 -11.39
N HIS A 142 0.75 18.88 -11.06
CA HIS A 142 1.60 19.97 -11.59
C HIS A 142 1.83 19.90 -13.11
N ASN A 143 0.74 19.82 -13.90
CA ASN A 143 0.78 19.73 -15.38
C ASN A 143 1.49 18.48 -15.94
N HIS A 144 1.81 17.50 -15.10
CA HIS A 144 2.32 16.21 -15.52
C HIS A 144 1.23 15.13 -15.39
N GLN A 145 1.02 14.38 -16.48
CA GLN A 145 0.09 13.24 -16.49
C GLN A 145 0.82 11.97 -16.13
N PHE A 146 0.60 11.45 -14.93
CA PHE A 146 1.19 10.19 -14.43
C PHE A 146 0.39 8.96 -14.86
N LEU A 147 -0.92 9.07 -14.74
CA LEU A 147 -1.87 8.01 -15.11
C LEU A 147 -2.95 8.62 -16.00
N LYS A 148 -3.40 7.88 -17.00
CA LYS A 148 -4.55 8.32 -17.80
C LYS A 148 -5.80 8.37 -16.91
N LYS A 149 -6.74 9.25 -17.24
CA LYS A 149 -8.03 9.35 -16.55
C LYS A 149 -8.76 8.01 -16.54
N GLU A 150 -8.74 7.30 -17.65
CA GLU A 150 -9.35 5.97 -17.81
C GLU A 150 -8.72 4.95 -16.87
N THR A 151 -7.43 5.07 -16.56
CA THR A 151 -6.75 4.22 -15.57
C THR A 151 -7.30 4.48 -14.16
N ILE A 152 -7.50 5.76 -13.79
CA ILE A 152 -8.10 6.10 -12.50
C ILE A 152 -9.56 5.58 -12.43
N ASP A 153 -10.34 5.74 -13.50
CA ASP A 153 -11.71 5.24 -13.57
C ASP A 153 -11.75 3.70 -13.45
N LEU A 154 -10.77 3.00 -14.06
CA LEU A 154 -10.62 1.55 -13.94
C LEU A 154 -10.34 1.11 -12.49
N LEU A 155 -9.57 1.90 -11.72
CA LEU A 155 -9.31 1.60 -10.31
C LEU A 155 -10.56 1.70 -9.42
N LEU A 156 -11.59 2.44 -9.84
CA LEU A 156 -12.84 2.58 -9.11
C LEU A 156 -13.86 1.46 -9.42
N VAL A 157 -13.49 0.49 -10.23
CA VAL A 157 -14.35 -0.65 -10.60
C VAL A 157 -13.81 -1.93 -9.98
N ASN A 158 -14.71 -2.81 -9.54
CA ASN A 158 -14.33 -4.15 -9.08
C ASN A 158 -13.70 -4.95 -10.22
N GLN A 159 -12.41 -5.26 -10.08
CA GLN A 159 -11.63 -5.99 -11.08
C GLN A 159 -11.75 -7.52 -10.97
N VAL A 160 -12.48 -8.00 -9.99
CA VAL A 160 -12.61 -9.43 -9.69
C VAL A 160 -14.09 -9.81 -9.40
N PRO A 161 -15.02 -9.60 -10.34
CA PRO A 161 -16.46 -9.78 -10.10
C PRO A 161 -16.85 -11.22 -9.75
N ALA A 162 -16.00 -12.20 -10.07
CA ALA A 162 -16.23 -13.61 -9.75
C ALA A 162 -15.63 -14.05 -8.41
N ALA A 163 -14.93 -13.14 -7.70
CA ALA A 163 -14.32 -13.46 -6.42
C ALA A 163 -15.31 -13.26 -5.25
N ASP A 164 -14.95 -13.81 -4.10
CA ASP A 164 -15.73 -13.76 -2.85
C ASP A 164 -15.90 -12.34 -2.27
N LYS A 165 -15.05 -11.41 -2.66
CA LYS A 165 -15.15 -10.00 -2.28
C LYS A 165 -14.54 -9.08 -3.35
N PRO A 166 -15.03 -7.82 -3.44
CA PRO A 166 -14.54 -6.88 -4.43
C PRO A 166 -13.09 -6.45 -4.16
N ARG A 167 -12.35 -6.21 -5.25
CA ARG A 167 -10.98 -5.71 -5.19
C ARG A 167 -10.64 -4.91 -6.44
N SER A 168 -9.81 -3.86 -6.26
CA SER A 168 -9.22 -3.11 -7.36
C SER A 168 -7.78 -3.58 -7.66
N LEU A 169 -7.14 -2.93 -8.63
CA LEU A 169 -5.72 -3.12 -8.92
C LEU A 169 -4.89 -2.35 -7.89
N GLY A 170 -4.24 -3.08 -6.99
CA GLY A 170 -3.42 -2.50 -5.92
C GLY A 170 -4.20 -1.87 -4.75
N TRP A 171 -5.52 -1.74 -4.84
CA TRP A 171 -6.35 -1.13 -3.82
C TRP A 171 -7.42 -2.08 -3.29
N ASP A 172 -7.77 -1.93 -2.03
CA ASP A 172 -9.00 -2.40 -1.42
C ASP A 172 -10.10 -1.34 -1.57
N PHE A 173 -11.34 -1.68 -1.22
CA PHE A 173 -12.44 -0.73 -1.22
C PHE A 173 -12.97 -0.48 0.18
N LYS A 174 -13.31 0.78 0.45
CA LYS A 174 -14.36 1.19 1.36
C LYS A 174 -15.49 1.79 0.52
N TYR A 175 -16.64 1.99 1.13
CA TYR A 175 -17.80 2.48 0.39
C TYR A 175 -18.38 3.72 1.07
N ASP A 176 -18.76 4.68 0.26
CA ASP A 176 -19.52 5.85 0.72
C ASP A 176 -20.83 5.39 1.35
N VAL A 177 -21.17 5.94 2.51
CA VAL A 177 -22.32 5.44 3.29
C VAL A 177 -23.64 5.69 2.59
N ALA A 178 -23.82 6.86 1.94
CA ALA A 178 -25.05 7.26 1.30
C ALA A 178 -25.23 6.63 -0.09
N THR A 179 -24.17 6.62 -0.90
CA THR A 179 -24.26 6.25 -2.33
C THR A 179 -23.73 4.87 -2.65
N GLN A 180 -23.08 4.22 -1.70
CA GLN A 180 -22.42 2.90 -1.87
C GLN A 180 -21.38 2.88 -3.00
N ARG A 181 -20.87 4.03 -3.43
CA ARG A 181 -19.80 4.10 -4.42
C ARG A 181 -18.45 3.75 -3.80
N PRO A 182 -17.54 3.14 -4.57
CA PRO A 182 -16.25 2.69 -4.06
C PRO A 182 -15.29 3.87 -3.81
N LEU A 183 -14.53 3.74 -2.73
CA LEU A 183 -13.41 4.59 -2.34
C LEU A 183 -12.15 3.73 -2.34
N LEU A 184 -11.05 4.24 -2.85
CA LEU A 184 -9.77 3.53 -2.84
C LEU A 184 -9.21 3.51 -1.42
N PHE A 185 -8.88 2.33 -0.92
CA PHE A 185 -8.39 2.12 0.43
C PHE A 185 -7.17 1.20 0.46
N HIS A 186 -6.16 1.55 1.23
CA HIS A 186 -5.03 0.65 1.51
C HIS A 186 -4.48 0.87 2.91
N THR A 187 -4.01 -0.20 3.52
CA THR A 187 -3.44 -0.18 4.88
C THR A 187 -1.99 -0.63 4.87
N GLY A 188 -1.17 -0.07 5.78
CA GLY A 188 0.15 -0.57 6.11
C GLY A 188 0.14 -1.39 7.42
N TYR A 189 0.99 -2.42 7.48
CA TYR A 189 1.09 -3.29 8.65
C TYR A 189 1.38 -2.51 9.94
N THR A 190 2.23 -1.50 9.86
CA THR A 190 2.66 -0.69 11.00
C THR A 190 1.59 0.27 11.56
N GLY A 191 0.43 0.37 10.91
CA GLY A 191 -0.70 1.16 11.41
C GLY A 191 -1.05 2.37 10.55
N THR A 192 -0.56 2.44 9.32
CA THR A 192 -0.88 3.52 8.38
C THR A 192 -2.04 3.15 7.47
N PHE A 193 -2.76 4.14 6.93
CA PHE A 193 -3.70 3.92 5.82
C PHE A 193 -3.91 5.17 4.95
N LEU A 194 -4.38 4.92 3.74
CA LEU A 194 -4.89 5.91 2.81
C LEU A 194 -6.34 5.56 2.44
N LEU A 195 -7.22 6.56 2.44
CA LEU A 195 -8.58 6.49 1.89
C LEU A 195 -8.74 7.64 0.90
N ILE A 196 -9.09 7.35 -0.35
CA ILE A 196 -9.19 8.34 -1.42
C ILE A 196 -10.58 8.29 -2.05
N ASP A 197 -11.27 9.41 -2.02
CA ASP A 197 -12.53 9.66 -2.67
C ASP A 197 -12.33 10.55 -3.89
N VAL A 198 -12.09 9.93 -5.04
CA VAL A 198 -11.82 10.64 -6.28
C VAL A 198 -13.00 11.49 -6.74
N GLN A 199 -14.24 11.08 -6.48
CA GLN A 199 -15.42 11.81 -6.91
C GLN A 199 -15.71 13.05 -6.05
N LYS A 200 -15.63 12.91 -4.73
CA LYS A 200 -15.81 14.04 -3.79
C LYS A 200 -14.53 14.84 -3.53
N GLN A 201 -13.46 14.58 -4.28
CA GLN A 201 -12.19 15.31 -4.20
C GLN A 201 -11.65 15.41 -2.77
N SER A 202 -11.70 14.32 -2.02
CA SER A 202 -11.28 14.27 -0.64
C SER A 202 -10.53 12.98 -0.32
N ALA A 203 -9.68 13.03 0.71
CA ALA A 203 -8.92 11.88 1.14
C ALA A 203 -8.64 11.92 2.64
N PHE A 204 -8.33 10.77 3.20
CA PHE A 204 -7.88 10.64 4.56
C PHE A 204 -6.52 9.91 4.57
N ILE A 205 -5.49 10.61 5.00
CA ILE A 205 -4.14 10.07 5.21
C ILE A 205 -3.97 9.89 6.71
N PHE A 206 -3.74 8.67 7.16
CA PHE A 206 -3.53 8.37 8.55
C PHE A 206 -2.18 7.67 8.76
N LEU A 207 -1.30 8.32 9.51
CA LEU A 207 0.02 7.80 9.84
C LEU A 207 0.08 7.57 11.35
N SER A 208 0.14 6.33 11.75
CA SER A 208 0.28 5.89 13.12
C SER A 208 1.29 4.76 13.24
N ASN A 209 1.60 4.36 14.45
CA ASN A 209 2.50 3.26 14.72
C ASN A 209 1.93 2.35 15.83
N ARG A 210 1.16 1.35 15.43
CA ARG A 210 0.54 0.38 16.33
C ARG A 210 1.50 -0.69 16.86
N VAL A 211 2.66 -0.84 16.22
CA VAL A 211 3.62 -1.91 16.53
C VAL A 211 4.72 -1.49 17.50
N HIS A 212 4.74 -0.22 17.94
CA HIS A 212 5.74 0.29 18.88
C HIS A 212 5.15 0.51 20.27
N PRO A 213 5.81 0.08 21.34
CA PRO A 213 6.96 -0.85 21.37
C PRO A 213 6.56 -2.29 21.07
N GLU A 214 5.28 -2.61 21.21
CA GLU A 214 4.67 -3.93 21.02
C GLU A 214 3.49 -3.87 20.05
N ASP A 215 3.20 -5.02 19.39
CA ASP A 215 2.12 -5.11 18.41
C ASP A 215 0.72 -5.19 19.08
N HIS A 216 -0.07 -4.14 19.00
CA HIS A 216 -1.45 -4.02 19.48
C HIS A 216 -2.49 -4.25 18.36
N ARG A 217 -2.26 -5.20 17.48
CA ARG A 217 -3.01 -5.39 16.24
C ARG A 217 -4.54 -5.45 16.41
N ASN A 218 -5.04 -6.21 17.33
CA ASN A 218 -6.49 -6.46 17.44
C ASN A 218 -7.22 -5.19 17.87
N THR A 219 -6.80 -4.55 18.95
CA THR A 219 -7.37 -3.29 19.44
C THR A 219 -7.27 -2.20 18.37
N TYR A 220 -6.12 -2.08 17.72
CA TYR A 220 -5.91 -1.10 16.66
C TYR A 220 -6.86 -1.28 15.47
N ILE A 221 -7.14 -2.51 15.04
CA ILE A 221 -8.04 -2.76 13.91
C ILE A 221 -9.45 -2.28 14.24
N GLU A 222 -9.94 -2.55 15.42
CA GLU A 222 -11.26 -2.10 15.89
C GLU A 222 -11.35 -0.57 15.96
N GLU A 223 -10.36 0.08 16.58
CA GLU A 223 -10.29 1.55 16.68
C GLU A 223 -10.17 2.23 15.32
N ARG A 224 -9.33 1.69 14.42
CA ARG A 224 -9.21 2.17 13.04
C ARG A 224 -10.55 2.08 12.30
N ASP A 225 -11.24 0.96 12.40
CA ASP A 225 -12.51 0.76 11.69
C ASP A 225 -13.62 1.66 12.27
N GLN A 226 -13.62 1.93 13.58
CA GLN A 226 -14.49 2.94 14.21
C GLN A 226 -14.16 4.36 13.72
N LEU A 227 -12.88 4.74 13.67
CA LEU A 227 -12.43 6.01 13.13
C LEU A 227 -12.87 6.23 11.69
N LEU A 228 -12.68 5.21 10.84
CA LEU A 228 -13.12 5.24 9.45
C LEU A 228 -14.64 5.36 9.32
N ALA A 229 -15.40 4.62 10.12
CA ALA A 229 -16.85 4.68 10.11
C ALA A 229 -17.36 6.08 10.52
N THR A 230 -16.77 6.69 11.55
CA THR A 230 -17.07 8.06 11.98
C THR A 230 -16.76 9.04 10.85
N TYR A 231 -15.56 9.00 10.28
CA TYR A 231 -15.17 9.88 9.18
C TYR A 231 -16.14 9.79 7.98
N LEU A 232 -16.51 8.57 7.58
CA LEU A 232 -17.42 8.36 6.44
C LEU A 232 -18.83 8.85 6.72
N LYS A 233 -19.31 8.73 7.96
CA LYS A 233 -20.62 9.21 8.40
C LYS A 233 -20.68 10.74 8.41
N GLU A 234 -19.73 11.40 9.07
CA GLU A 234 -19.67 12.86 9.15
C GLU A 234 -19.54 13.51 7.76
N LYS A 235 -18.71 12.89 6.90
CA LYS A 235 -18.55 13.35 5.53
C LYS A 235 -19.85 13.27 4.70
N SER A 236 -20.71 12.30 4.96
CA SER A 236 -22.01 12.15 4.29
C SER A 236 -23.00 13.23 4.74
N SER A 237 -23.03 13.56 6.04
CA SER A 237 -23.93 14.59 6.58
C SER A 237 -23.61 16.00 6.07
N VAL A 238 -22.35 16.37 5.97
CA VAL A 238 -21.93 17.67 5.40
C VAL A 238 -22.32 17.84 3.93
N SER A 239 -22.37 16.75 3.17
CA SER A 239 -22.79 16.78 1.76
C SER A 239 -24.27 17.07 1.59
N ASP A 240 -25.11 16.59 2.50
CA ASP A 240 -26.57 16.77 2.45
C ASP A 240 -26.96 18.22 2.84
N GLU A 241 -26.22 18.85 3.75
CA GLU A 241 -26.43 20.26 4.10
C GLU A 241 -26.06 21.23 2.96
N MET A 242 -25.03 20.91 2.16
CA MET A 242 -24.62 21.76 1.03
C MET A 242 -25.53 21.60 -0.22
N THR A 243 -26.33 20.56 -0.30
CA THR A 243 -27.30 20.35 -1.40
C THR A 243 -28.71 20.88 -1.11
N SER A 244 -28.92 21.40 0.09
CA SER A 244 -30.22 21.97 0.53
C SER A 244 -30.31 23.51 0.45
N PHE A 245 -29.42 24.17 -0.30
CA PHE A 245 -29.45 25.59 -0.60
C PHE A 245 -29.64 25.91 -2.08
#